data_c0f67f91f94660f16ebf226747ef0365
#
_entry.id   c0f67f91f94660f16ebf226747ef0365
#
_cell.length_a   1.000
_cell.length_b   1.000
_cell.length_c   1.000
_cell.angle_alpha   90.00
_cell.angle_beta   90.00
_cell.angle_gamma   90.00
#
_symmetry.space_group_name_H-M   'P 1'
#
loop_
_entity.id
_entity.type
_entity.pdbx_description
1 polymer ?
#
loop_
_entity_poly.entity_id
_entity_poly.type
_entity_poly.pdbx_seq_one_letter_code
_entity_poly.pdbx_strand_id
1 'polypeptide(L)'
;MSGLWFTEDHEWIRIEDDEGAVVGITDYAQDQLGELVFVELPEVGAELGQGDEGAVIESVKAAGELKIPVSGTVTEVNDALADEPGQVNADPLGDGWFFRVRVRDTSELEGLMDEEAYQSYIESLD
;
A
#
# COMPACT_ATOMS: atom_id res chain seq x y z
N MET A 1 -5.04 -8.53 -18.21
CA MET A 1 -3.97 -7.63 -17.82
C MET A 1 -4.19 -7.16 -16.38
N SER A 2 -3.17 -7.27 -15.59
CA SER A 2 -3.27 -6.86 -14.19
C SER A 2 -3.05 -5.36 -14.06
N GLY A 3 -3.90 -4.69 -13.27
CA GLY A 3 -3.67 -3.31 -12.89
C GLY A 3 -2.93 -3.20 -11.57
N LEU A 4 -2.24 -4.25 -11.18
CA LEU A 4 -1.57 -4.34 -9.89
C LEU A 4 -0.07 -4.10 -10.04
N TRP A 5 0.45 -3.14 -9.26
CA TRP A 5 1.86 -2.74 -9.31
C TRP A 5 2.45 -2.76 -7.90
N PHE A 6 3.78 -2.84 -7.81
CA PHE A 6 4.47 -2.99 -6.53
C PHE A 6 5.69 -2.08 -6.45
N THR A 7 6.05 -1.69 -5.22
CA THR A 7 7.26 -0.91 -4.97
C THR A 7 8.32 -1.77 -4.31
N GLU A 8 9.56 -1.25 -4.30
CA GLU A 8 10.66 -1.91 -3.60
C GLU A 8 10.46 -1.92 -2.08
N ASP A 9 9.59 -1.06 -1.57
CA ASP A 9 9.27 -0.99 -0.15
C ASP A 9 8.09 -1.89 0.22
N HIS A 10 7.65 -2.73 -0.71
CA HIS A 10 6.60 -3.73 -0.50
C HIS A 10 5.22 -3.12 -0.30
N GLU A 11 4.94 -2.08 -1.06
CA GLU A 11 3.61 -1.50 -1.14
C GLU A 11 3.01 -1.91 -2.47
N TRP A 12 1.69 -2.08 -2.50
CA TRP A 12 1.01 -2.37 -3.77
C TRP A 12 0.01 -1.27 -4.10
N ILE A 13 -0.25 -1.12 -5.39
CA ILE A 13 -1.29 -0.22 -5.87
C ILE A 13 -2.07 -0.96 -6.95
N ARG A 14 -3.38 -0.94 -6.84
CA ARG A 14 -4.27 -1.58 -7.81
C ARG A 14 -5.13 -0.52 -8.47
N ILE A 15 -5.01 -0.42 -9.78
CA ILE A 15 -5.79 0.54 -10.56
C ILE A 15 -7.19 -0.04 -10.74
N GLU A 16 -8.21 0.68 -10.31
CA GLU A 16 -9.59 0.22 -10.39
C GLU A 16 -10.37 0.85 -11.53
N ASP A 17 -10.06 2.10 -11.86
CA ASP A 17 -10.67 2.78 -12.99
C ASP A 17 -9.67 3.79 -13.55
N ASP A 18 -10.13 4.68 -14.43
CA ASP A 18 -9.24 5.60 -15.14
C ASP A 18 -8.34 6.42 -14.22
N GLU A 19 -8.82 6.77 -13.03
CA GLU A 19 -8.07 7.64 -12.13
C GLU A 19 -7.94 7.06 -10.72
N GLY A 20 -8.82 6.15 -10.34
CA GLY A 20 -8.88 5.64 -8.98
C GLY A 20 -8.01 4.43 -8.76
N ALA A 21 -7.36 4.37 -7.61
CA ALA A 21 -6.51 3.25 -7.24
C ALA A 21 -6.61 2.97 -5.74
N VAL A 22 -6.33 1.72 -5.38
CA VAL A 22 -6.30 1.28 -3.98
C VAL A 22 -4.85 0.98 -3.63
N VAL A 23 -4.42 1.36 -2.43
CA VAL A 23 -3.04 1.18 -1.97
C VAL A 23 -3.03 0.37 -0.67
N GLY A 24 -2.03 -0.50 -0.54
CA GLY A 24 -1.82 -1.27 0.67
C GLY A 24 -0.41 -1.83 0.71
N ILE A 25 -0.16 -2.75 1.64
CA ILE A 25 1.14 -3.41 1.74
C ILE A 25 1.00 -4.87 1.31
N THR A 26 2.12 -5.45 0.86
CA THR A 26 2.11 -6.81 0.32
C THR A 26 2.11 -7.85 1.44
N ASP A 27 1.82 -9.10 1.05
CA ASP A 27 1.90 -10.22 1.98
C ASP A 27 3.31 -10.35 2.56
N TYR A 28 4.33 -10.12 1.73
CA TYR A 28 5.71 -10.14 2.18
C TYR A 28 5.94 -9.09 3.29
N ALA A 29 5.41 -7.89 3.11
CA ALA A 29 5.57 -6.81 4.07
C ALA A 29 4.92 -7.15 5.41
N GLN A 30 3.68 -7.67 5.39
CA GLN A 30 2.99 -7.98 6.65
C GLN A 30 3.67 -9.14 7.37
N ASP A 31 4.24 -10.09 6.60
CA ASP A 31 4.95 -11.22 7.19
C ASP A 31 6.22 -10.76 7.90
N GLN A 32 6.94 -9.81 7.30
CA GLN A 32 8.15 -9.26 7.91
C GLN A 32 7.83 -8.42 9.16
N LEU A 33 6.73 -7.70 9.14
CA LEU A 33 6.31 -6.88 10.27
C LEU A 33 5.74 -7.69 11.43
N GLY A 34 5.07 -8.81 11.11
CA GLY A 34 4.35 -9.57 12.10
C GLY A 34 2.99 -8.97 12.36
N GLU A 35 2.38 -9.32 13.47
CA GLU A 35 1.02 -8.87 13.79
C GLU A 35 0.95 -7.35 13.95
N LEU A 36 0.10 -6.71 13.18
CA LEU A 36 -0.09 -5.27 13.27
C LEU A 36 -1.00 -4.95 14.46
N VAL A 37 -0.61 -3.94 15.22
CA VAL A 37 -1.35 -3.52 16.41
C VAL A 37 -1.88 -2.10 16.29
N PHE A 38 -1.36 -1.31 15.34
CA PHE A 38 -1.81 0.06 15.14
C PHE A 38 -1.60 0.48 13.68
N VAL A 39 -2.61 1.14 13.13
CA VAL A 39 -2.52 1.72 11.78
C VAL A 39 -3.08 3.14 11.87
N GLU A 40 -2.28 4.12 11.43
CA GLU A 40 -2.75 5.49 11.33
C GLU A 40 -2.89 5.82 9.85
N LEU A 41 -4.11 6.14 9.43
CA LEU A 41 -4.43 6.39 8.03
C LEU A 41 -4.29 7.87 7.71
N PRO A 42 -4.05 8.21 6.41
CA PRO A 42 -4.00 9.61 6.02
C PRO A 42 -5.40 10.22 6.04
N GLU A 43 -5.47 11.54 5.94
CA GLU A 43 -6.76 12.23 5.88
C GLU A 43 -7.30 12.21 4.45
N VAL A 44 -8.61 12.02 4.33
CA VAL A 44 -9.29 12.15 3.03
C VAL A 44 -9.09 13.59 2.55
N GLY A 45 -8.68 13.72 1.29
CA GLY A 45 -8.37 15.03 0.70
C GLY A 45 -6.91 15.39 0.75
N ALA A 46 -6.08 14.61 1.47
CA ALA A 46 -4.65 14.87 1.52
C ALA A 46 -4.03 14.68 0.15
N GLU A 47 -3.15 15.60 -0.23
CA GLU A 47 -2.41 15.50 -1.49
C GLU A 47 -1.02 15.02 -1.20
N LEU A 48 -0.66 13.87 -1.78
CA LEU A 48 0.62 13.23 -1.52
C LEU A 48 1.41 13.11 -2.82
N GLY A 49 2.72 13.34 -2.73
CA GLY A 49 3.61 13.11 -3.86
C GLY A 49 4.23 11.72 -3.76
N GLN A 50 4.61 11.16 -4.88
CA GLN A 50 5.22 9.83 -4.91
C GLN A 50 6.34 9.72 -3.88
N GLY A 51 6.26 8.70 -3.02
CA GLY A 51 7.25 8.47 -1.98
C GLY A 51 6.96 9.18 -0.67
N ASP A 52 5.92 10.01 -0.61
CA ASP A 52 5.52 10.66 0.64
C ASP A 52 4.91 9.64 1.61
N GLU A 53 5.01 9.92 2.89
CA GLU A 53 4.42 9.06 3.90
C GLU A 53 2.90 9.13 3.82
N GLY A 54 2.26 7.98 3.61
CA GLY A 54 0.80 7.91 3.53
C GLY A 54 0.17 7.41 4.81
N ALA A 55 0.69 6.33 5.36
CA ALA A 55 0.15 5.74 6.58
C ALA A 55 1.27 5.34 7.53
N VAL A 56 0.96 5.26 8.81
CA VAL A 56 1.91 4.79 9.83
C VAL A 56 1.43 3.44 10.31
N ILE A 57 2.36 2.53 10.50
CA ILE A 57 2.07 1.15 10.88
C ILE A 57 2.92 0.78 12.10
N GLU A 58 2.31 0.15 13.09
CA GLU A 58 3.05 -0.41 14.21
C GLU A 58 2.66 -1.87 14.38
N SER A 59 3.66 -2.71 14.59
CA SER A 59 3.46 -4.13 14.83
C SER A 59 4.02 -4.50 16.19
N VAL A 60 3.83 -5.75 16.59
CA VAL A 60 4.35 -6.24 17.86
C VAL A 60 5.87 -6.18 17.96
N LYS A 61 6.57 -6.09 16.81
CA LYS A 61 8.04 -6.11 16.83
C LYS A 61 8.70 -4.93 16.11
N ALA A 62 7.93 -4.09 15.41
CA ALA A 62 8.53 -3.01 14.60
C ALA A 62 7.54 -1.92 14.30
N ALA A 63 8.04 -0.77 13.87
CA ALA A 63 7.23 0.32 13.35
C ALA A 63 7.67 0.59 11.93
N GLY A 64 6.73 1.06 11.10
CA GLY A 64 7.02 1.36 9.72
C GLY A 64 6.04 2.36 9.15
N GLU A 65 6.21 2.65 7.87
CA GLU A 65 5.36 3.59 7.15
C GLU A 65 4.98 3.01 5.80
N LEU A 66 3.79 3.35 5.34
CA LEU A 66 3.40 3.06 3.97
C LEU A 66 3.58 4.34 3.18
N LYS A 67 4.51 4.31 2.21
CA LYS A 67 4.73 5.45 1.34
C LYS A 67 3.85 5.29 0.11
N ILE A 68 3.29 6.40 -0.37
CA ILE A 68 2.40 6.32 -1.53
C ILE A 68 3.21 5.97 -2.78
N PRO A 69 2.78 4.93 -3.53
CA PRO A 69 3.53 4.51 -4.73
C PRO A 69 3.52 5.50 -5.88
N VAL A 70 2.48 6.32 -5.97
CA VAL A 70 2.33 7.34 -7.01
C VAL A 70 1.71 8.58 -6.39
N SER A 71 1.92 9.73 -7.04
CA SER A 71 1.31 10.98 -6.58
C SER A 71 -0.20 10.92 -6.74
N GLY A 72 -0.93 11.43 -5.77
CA GLY A 72 -2.38 11.44 -5.83
C GLY A 72 -3.02 12.10 -4.64
N THR A 73 -4.34 12.17 -4.69
CA THR A 73 -5.15 12.73 -3.61
C THR A 73 -5.92 11.60 -2.94
N VAL A 74 -5.85 11.52 -1.63
CA VAL A 74 -6.57 10.49 -0.87
C VAL A 74 -8.07 10.74 -0.97
N THR A 75 -8.81 9.75 -1.47
CA THR A 75 -10.26 9.88 -1.65
C THR A 75 -11.05 9.07 -0.64
N GLU A 76 -10.45 8.03 -0.08
CA GLU A 76 -11.12 7.16 0.88
C GLU A 76 -10.07 6.44 1.72
N VAL A 77 -10.41 6.14 2.97
CA VAL A 77 -9.52 5.36 3.85
C VAL A 77 -10.31 4.17 4.39
N ASN A 78 -9.59 3.10 4.72
CA ASN A 78 -10.20 1.89 5.26
C ASN A 78 -10.26 2.00 6.79
N ASP A 79 -11.32 2.61 7.29
CA ASP A 79 -11.50 2.86 8.72
C ASP A 79 -11.49 1.58 9.55
N ALA A 80 -11.78 0.43 8.94
CA ALA A 80 -11.77 -0.84 9.67
C ALA A 80 -10.40 -1.16 10.24
N LEU A 81 -9.34 -0.67 9.60
CA LEU A 81 -7.98 -0.92 10.07
C LEU A 81 -7.67 -0.22 11.39
N ALA A 82 -8.37 0.88 11.68
CA ALA A 82 -8.18 1.59 12.94
C ALA A 82 -8.68 0.73 14.11
N ASP A 83 -9.76 -0.02 13.89
CA ASP A 83 -10.32 -0.90 14.91
C ASP A 83 -9.70 -2.29 14.89
N GLU A 84 -9.35 -2.77 13.69
CA GLU A 84 -8.81 -4.12 13.49
C GLU A 84 -7.58 -4.11 12.60
N PRO A 85 -6.42 -3.67 13.13
CA PRO A 85 -5.19 -3.65 12.32
C PRO A 85 -4.79 -5.03 11.78
N GLY A 86 -5.21 -6.09 12.47
CA GLY A 86 -4.92 -7.45 12.03
C GLY A 86 -5.57 -7.85 10.71
N GLN A 87 -6.54 -7.05 10.21
CA GLN A 87 -7.09 -7.28 8.88
C GLN A 87 -6.00 -7.27 7.81
N VAL A 88 -4.98 -6.43 7.99
CA VAL A 88 -3.87 -6.37 7.06
C VAL A 88 -3.14 -7.71 7.01
N ASN A 89 -2.93 -8.33 8.18
CA ASN A 89 -2.27 -9.63 8.23
C ASN A 89 -3.13 -10.73 7.62
N ALA A 90 -4.44 -10.63 7.81
CA ALA A 90 -5.36 -11.66 7.34
C ALA A 90 -5.56 -11.60 5.82
N ASP A 91 -5.60 -10.40 5.25
CA ASP A 91 -5.92 -10.25 3.83
C ASP A 91 -5.30 -8.96 3.27
N PRO A 92 -3.96 -8.93 3.14
CA PRO A 92 -3.27 -7.69 2.76
C PRO A 92 -3.63 -7.13 1.40
N LEU A 93 -4.03 -7.98 0.45
CA LEU A 93 -4.40 -7.53 -0.89
C LEU A 93 -5.91 -7.35 -1.08
N GLY A 94 -6.69 -7.67 -0.07
CA GLY A 94 -8.13 -7.57 -0.11
C GLY A 94 -8.65 -6.65 0.98
N ASP A 95 -9.31 -7.21 1.98
CA ASP A 95 -9.94 -6.43 3.06
C ASP A 95 -8.95 -5.57 3.86
N GLY A 96 -7.66 -5.87 3.77
CA GLY A 96 -6.61 -5.11 4.47
C GLY A 96 -6.06 -3.93 3.70
N TRP A 97 -6.76 -3.45 2.67
CA TRP A 97 -6.32 -2.26 1.93
C TRP A 97 -6.27 -1.04 2.86
N PHE A 98 -5.38 -0.09 2.54
CA PHE A 98 -5.16 1.06 3.41
C PHE A 98 -5.96 2.29 3.01
N PHE A 99 -5.81 2.75 1.76
CA PHE A 99 -6.55 3.92 1.31
C PHE A 99 -6.69 3.91 -0.22
N ARG A 100 -7.61 4.75 -0.70
CA ARG A 100 -7.82 4.95 -2.13
C ARG A 100 -7.33 6.32 -2.51
N VAL A 101 -6.79 6.43 -3.70
CA VAL A 101 -6.28 7.71 -4.19
C VAL A 101 -6.79 7.96 -5.61
N ARG A 102 -6.89 9.24 -5.95
CA ARG A 102 -7.03 9.65 -7.35
C ARG A 102 -5.62 9.87 -7.86
N VAL A 103 -5.19 9.05 -8.79
CA VAL A 103 -3.83 9.11 -9.33
C VAL A 103 -3.65 10.39 -10.13
N ARG A 104 -2.60 11.16 -9.82
CA ARG A 104 -2.34 12.42 -10.49
C ARG A 104 -1.59 12.22 -11.80
N ASP A 105 -0.66 11.28 -11.82
CA ASP A 105 0.21 11.04 -12.98
C ASP A 105 0.42 9.55 -13.15
N THR A 106 -0.32 8.95 -14.08
CA THR A 106 -0.24 7.51 -14.31
C THR A 106 1.10 7.07 -14.88
N SER A 107 1.90 8.01 -15.42
CA SER A 107 3.23 7.65 -15.93
C SER A 107 4.16 7.19 -14.81
N GLU A 108 3.87 7.55 -13.57
CA GLU A 108 4.68 7.10 -12.43
C GLU A 108 4.58 5.59 -12.23
N LEU A 109 3.52 4.96 -12.73
CA LEU A 109 3.38 3.51 -12.65
C LEU A 109 4.47 2.78 -13.43
N GLU A 110 5.03 3.43 -14.45
CA GLU A 110 6.05 2.81 -15.29
C GLU A 110 7.33 2.51 -14.52
N GLY A 111 7.56 3.20 -13.42
CA GLY A 111 8.72 2.95 -12.58
C GLY A 111 8.51 1.87 -11.54
N LEU A 112 7.29 1.31 -11.48
CA LEU A 112 6.96 0.29 -10.49
C LEU A 112 7.10 -1.11 -11.10
N MET A 113 7.10 -2.11 -10.23
CA MET A 113 7.20 -3.50 -10.67
C MET A 113 5.82 -4.08 -10.91
N ASP A 114 5.70 -4.93 -11.94
CA ASP A 114 4.50 -5.72 -12.08
C ASP A 114 4.63 -6.94 -11.15
N GLU A 115 3.63 -7.80 -11.15
CA GLU A 115 3.60 -8.94 -10.24
C GLU A 115 4.80 -9.87 -10.45
N GLU A 116 5.15 -10.14 -11.70
CA GLU A 116 6.26 -11.03 -12.03
C GLU A 116 7.60 -10.43 -11.58
N ALA A 117 7.81 -9.14 -11.85
CA ALA A 117 9.03 -8.47 -11.45
C ALA A 117 9.15 -8.41 -9.92
N TYR A 118 8.04 -8.18 -9.24
CA TYR A 118 8.04 -8.13 -7.79
C TYR A 118 8.37 -9.50 -7.19
N GLN A 119 7.81 -10.58 -7.75
CA GLN A 119 8.11 -11.93 -7.28
C GLN A 119 9.60 -12.23 -7.42
N SER A 120 10.20 -11.85 -8.54
CA SER A 120 11.63 -12.02 -8.74
C SER A 120 12.43 -11.20 -7.73
N TYR A 121 11.95 -10.00 -7.44
CA TYR A 121 12.62 -9.12 -6.49
C TYR A 121 12.65 -9.73 -5.08
N ILE A 122 11.51 -10.22 -4.59
CA ILE A 122 11.47 -10.77 -3.23
C ILE A 122 12.25 -12.08 -3.13
N GLU A 123 12.31 -12.86 -4.21
CA GLU A 123 13.12 -14.08 -4.23
C GLU A 123 14.60 -13.75 -4.09
N SER A 124 15.03 -12.62 -4.61
CA SER A 124 16.42 -12.21 -4.52
C SER A 124 16.80 -11.70 -3.12
N LEU A 125 15.81 -11.41 -2.29
CA LEU A 125 16.05 -10.93 -0.93
C LEU A 125 16.32 -12.05 0.07
N ASP A 126 15.98 -13.27 -0.29
CA ASP A 126 16.16 -14.44 0.57
C ASP A 126 17.52 -15.09 0.46
#